data_57f76856fb0ef3a97e05002c4116203e
#
_entry.id   57f76856fb0ef3a97e05002c4116203e
#
_cell.length_a   1.000
_cell.length_b   1.000
_cell.length_c   1.000
_cell.angle_alpha   90.00
_cell.angle_beta   90.00
_cell.angle_gamma   90.00
#
_symmetry.space_group_name_H-M   'P 1'
#
loop_
_entity.id
_entity.type
_entity.pdbx_description
1 polymer ?
#
loop_
_entity_poly.entity_id
_entity_poly.type
_entity_poly.pdbx_seq_one_letter_code
_entity_poly.pdbx_strand_id
1 'polypeptide(L)'
;MKCLPIITLDGPAGVGKSTLAKRLATILGIPYLDTGAMFRTIALRLGPGAEALPEDELRARCKAFRFKLQGGGEHSVLLCNGVPVGPEIRTEEVGRLASRLATSTVVRDCLKEAQRSLGESGLVAEGR
;
A
#
# COMPACT_ATOMS: atom_id res chain seq x y z
N MET A 1 13.06 0.53 24.99
CA MET A 1 12.12 0.27 23.88
C MET A 1 12.89 0.10 22.59
N LYS A 2 12.67 -1.01 21.90
CA LYS A 2 13.33 -1.23 20.62
C LYS A 2 12.58 -0.50 19.50
N CYS A 3 13.29 0.35 18.76
CA CYS A 3 12.78 0.91 17.51
C CYS A 3 13.12 -0.05 16.38
N LEU A 4 12.10 -0.62 15.75
CA LEU A 4 12.30 -1.47 14.59
C LEU A 4 12.40 -0.59 13.34
N PRO A 5 13.20 -1.01 12.34
CA PRO A 5 13.43 -0.18 11.17
C PRO A 5 12.25 -0.12 10.22
N ILE A 6 12.16 0.98 9.46
CA ILE A 6 11.33 1.05 8.28
C ILE A 6 12.29 0.98 7.09
N ILE A 7 12.16 -0.07 6.30
CA ILE A 7 13.03 -0.31 5.15
C ILE A 7 12.19 -0.19 3.89
N THR A 8 12.64 0.64 2.96
CA THR A 8 11.96 0.86 1.70
C THR A 8 12.81 0.30 0.55
N LEU A 9 12.20 -0.51 -0.29
CA LEU A 9 12.83 -1.04 -1.49
C LEU A 9 12.09 -0.50 -2.71
N ASP A 10 12.76 0.33 -3.49
CA ASP A 10 12.23 0.92 -4.70
C ASP A 10 12.94 0.36 -5.92
N GLY A 11 12.25 0.37 -7.04
CA GLY A 11 12.82 -0.06 -8.29
C GLY A 11 11.77 -0.57 -9.26
N PRO A 12 12.17 -0.83 -10.51
CA PRO A 12 11.23 -1.34 -11.51
C PRO A 12 10.79 -2.76 -11.19
N ALA A 13 9.63 -3.14 -11.70
CA ALA A 13 9.13 -4.49 -11.58
C ALA A 13 10.06 -5.48 -12.30
N GLY A 14 10.12 -6.72 -11.82
CA GLY A 14 10.86 -7.78 -12.48
C GLY A 14 12.32 -7.93 -12.10
N VAL A 15 12.81 -7.15 -11.11
CA VAL A 15 14.21 -7.25 -10.65
C VAL A 15 14.38 -8.06 -9.37
N GLY A 16 13.36 -8.85 -8.99
CA GLY A 16 13.43 -9.66 -7.77
C GLY A 16 13.22 -8.88 -6.47
N LYS A 17 12.76 -7.66 -6.57
CA LYS A 17 12.54 -6.75 -5.45
C LYS A 17 11.57 -7.31 -4.42
N SER A 18 10.45 -7.89 -4.86
CA SER A 18 9.45 -8.47 -3.96
C SER A 18 9.99 -9.64 -3.17
N THR A 19 10.78 -10.50 -3.82
CA THR A 19 11.39 -11.66 -3.16
C THR A 19 12.35 -11.21 -2.07
N LEU A 20 13.19 -10.21 -2.37
CA LEU A 20 14.14 -9.67 -1.40
C LEU A 20 13.43 -9.02 -0.23
N ALA A 21 12.38 -8.22 -0.51
CA ALA A 21 11.62 -7.52 0.52
C ALA A 21 10.96 -8.51 1.49
N LYS A 22 10.34 -9.56 0.96
CA LYS A 22 9.69 -10.59 1.77
C LYS A 22 10.69 -11.34 2.64
N ARG A 23 11.86 -11.66 2.10
CA ARG A 23 12.93 -12.31 2.86
C ARG A 23 13.42 -11.44 4.01
N LEU A 24 13.65 -10.16 3.73
CA LEU A 24 14.06 -9.20 4.75
C LEU A 24 13.04 -9.11 5.87
N ALA A 25 11.76 -9.01 5.52
CA ALA A 25 10.69 -8.94 6.49
C ALA A 25 10.67 -10.18 7.39
N THR A 26 10.85 -11.36 6.80
CA THR A 26 10.90 -12.62 7.55
C THR A 26 12.10 -12.66 8.48
N ILE A 27 13.27 -12.29 8.00
CA ILE A 27 14.50 -12.29 8.80
C ILE A 27 14.39 -11.34 9.98
N LEU A 28 13.83 -10.16 9.77
CA LEU A 28 13.70 -9.14 10.80
C LEU A 28 12.47 -9.34 11.69
N GLY A 29 11.57 -10.24 11.33
CA GLY A 29 10.35 -10.48 12.10
C GLY A 29 9.37 -9.31 12.06
N ILE A 30 9.35 -8.55 10.98
CA ILE A 30 8.46 -7.39 10.80
C ILE A 30 7.58 -7.57 9.57
N PRO A 31 6.48 -6.80 9.47
CA PRO A 31 5.58 -6.93 8.32
C PRO A 31 6.20 -6.50 7.01
N TYR A 32 5.68 -7.06 5.93
CA TYR A 32 5.97 -6.69 4.55
C TYR A 32 4.75 -5.98 3.96
N LEU A 33 4.98 -4.87 3.26
CA LEU A 33 3.93 -4.10 2.61
C LEU A 33 4.27 -3.86 1.13
N ASP A 34 3.33 -4.24 0.26
CA ASP A 34 3.34 -3.84 -1.14
C ASP A 34 2.56 -2.53 -1.26
N THR A 35 3.28 -1.41 -1.43
CA THR A 35 2.64 -0.10 -1.50
C THR A 35 1.76 0.05 -2.74
N GLY A 36 2.10 -0.63 -3.83
CA GLY A 36 1.27 -0.65 -5.04
C GLY A 36 -0.11 -1.25 -4.78
N ALA A 37 -0.18 -2.23 -3.87
CA ALA A 37 -1.46 -2.82 -3.50
C ALA A 37 -2.37 -1.81 -2.80
N MET A 38 -1.81 -0.86 -2.07
CA MET A 38 -2.61 0.20 -1.44
C MET A 38 -3.24 1.12 -2.49
N PHE A 39 -2.47 1.55 -3.48
CA PHE A 39 -3.01 2.37 -4.58
C PHE A 39 -4.09 1.62 -5.36
N ARG A 40 -3.87 0.34 -5.64
CA ARG A 40 -4.85 -0.49 -6.35
C ARG A 40 -6.12 -0.71 -5.53
N THR A 41 -5.99 -0.86 -4.23
CA THR A 41 -7.15 -1.00 -3.35
C THR A 41 -8.01 0.26 -3.38
N ILE A 42 -7.38 1.44 -3.29
CA ILE A 42 -8.09 2.71 -3.38
C ILE A 42 -8.76 2.84 -4.74
N ALA A 43 -8.05 2.50 -5.81
CA ALA A 43 -8.61 2.56 -7.17
C ALA A 43 -9.84 1.68 -7.31
N LEU A 44 -9.77 0.45 -6.82
CA LEU A 44 -10.90 -0.47 -6.87
C LEU A 44 -12.10 0.06 -6.10
N ARG A 45 -11.86 0.57 -4.90
CA ARG A 45 -12.92 1.04 -4.00
C ARG A 45 -13.56 2.34 -4.46
N LEU A 46 -12.78 3.27 -5.01
CA LEU A 46 -13.30 4.53 -5.54
C LEU A 46 -13.99 4.34 -6.88
N GLY A 47 -13.46 3.46 -7.72
CA GLY A 47 -14.01 3.17 -9.02
C GLY A 47 -13.64 4.17 -10.11
N PRO A 48 -14.08 3.90 -11.36
CA PRO A 48 -13.76 4.77 -12.51
C PRO A 48 -14.20 6.22 -12.29
N GLY A 49 -13.38 7.16 -12.74
CA GLY A 49 -13.66 8.59 -12.61
C GLY A 49 -13.14 9.22 -11.33
N ALA A 50 -12.53 8.42 -10.45
CA ALA A 50 -12.02 8.94 -9.17
C ALA A 50 -10.97 10.04 -9.35
N GLU A 51 -10.16 9.97 -10.41
CA GLU A 51 -9.15 10.98 -10.70
C GLU A 51 -9.73 12.35 -11.03
N ALA A 52 -11.02 12.41 -11.37
CA ALA A 52 -11.71 13.66 -11.69
C ALA A 52 -12.48 14.24 -10.50
N LEU A 53 -12.46 13.58 -9.34
CA LEU A 53 -13.13 14.10 -8.15
C LEU A 53 -12.49 15.39 -7.66
N PRO A 54 -13.28 16.33 -7.10
CA PRO A 54 -12.71 17.49 -6.41
C PRO A 54 -11.77 17.05 -5.30
N GLU A 55 -10.70 17.81 -5.07
CA GLU A 55 -9.67 17.43 -4.10
C GLU A 55 -10.23 17.19 -2.70
N ASP A 56 -11.15 18.01 -2.24
CA ASP A 56 -11.74 17.86 -0.91
C ASP A 56 -12.52 16.55 -0.78
N GLU A 57 -13.27 16.20 -1.81
CA GLU A 57 -14.03 14.96 -1.84
C GLU A 57 -13.11 13.75 -1.93
N LEU A 58 -12.09 13.83 -2.77
CA LEU A 58 -11.11 12.76 -2.92
C LEU A 58 -10.38 12.52 -1.60
N ARG A 59 -9.98 13.59 -0.91
CA ARG A 59 -9.32 13.49 0.39
C ARG A 59 -10.21 12.82 1.43
N ALA A 60 -11.48 13.23 1.50
CA ALA A 60 -12.42 12.65 2.44
C ALA A 60 -12.63 11.16 2.20
N ARG A 61 -12.76 10.76 0.94
CA ARG A 61 -12.95 9.36 0.59
C ARG A 61 -11.70 8.53 0.90
N CYS A 62 -10.52 9.07 0.60
CA CYS A 62 -9.26 8.38 0.89
C CYS A 62 -9.05 8.17 2.39
N LYS A 63 -9.40 9.16 3.21
CA LYS A 63 -9.27 9.06 4.66
C LYS A 63 -10.20 8.04 5.30
N ALA A 64 -11.26 7.65 4.60
CA ALA A 64 -12.18 6.63 5.08
C ALA A 64 -11.60 5.22 4.96
N PHE A 65 -10.55 5.03 4.17
CA PHE A 65 -9.89 3.73 4.04
C PHE A 65 -8.88 3.55 5.15
N ARG A 66 -9.10 2.54 5.98
CA ARG A 66 -8.22 2.20 7.09
C ARG A 66 -7.44 0.95 6.76
N PHE A 67 -6.13 1.10 6.59
CA PHE A 67 -5.24 0.00 6.28
C PHE A 67 -4.63 -0.58 7.54
N LYS A 68 -4.48 -1.90 7.56
CA LYS A 68 -3.78 -2.63 8.62
C LYS A 68 -3.00 -3.77 8.00
N LEU A 69 -1.95 -4.19 8.69
CA LEU A 69 -1.19 -5.38 8.32
C LEU A 69 -1.39 -6.44 9.39
N GLN A 70 -1.70 -7.65 8.96
CA GLN A 70 -1.89 -8.79 9.83
C GLN A 70 -0.81 -9.83 9.52
N GLY A 71 -0.28 -10.48 10.55
CA GLY A 71 0.81 -11.42 10.38
C GLY A 71 2.15 -10.71 10.27
N GLY A 72 3.15 -11.41 9.80
CA GLY A 72 4.51 -10.87 9.68
C GLY A 72 5.30 -11.58 8.59
N GLY A 73 6.47 -11.02 8.26
CA GLY A 73 7.34 -11.57 7.24
C GLY A 73 6.64 -11.70 5.90
N GLU A 74 6.93 -12.78 5.19
CA GLU A 74 6.33 -13.05 3.89
C GLU A 74 4.83 -13.38 3.97
N HIS A 75 4.31 -13.67 5.16
CA HIS A 75 2.90 -13.99 5.38
C HIS A 75 2.06 -12.78 5.80
N SER A 76 2.59 -11.58 5.61
CA SER A 76 1.85 -10.35 5.90
C SER A 76 0.65 -10.21 4.98
N VAL A 77 -0.49 -9.86 5.56
CA VAL A 77 -1.75 -9.65 4.83
C VAL A 77 -2.19 -8.21 5.01
N LEU A 78 -2.43 -7.53 3.90
CA LEU A 78 -2.97 -6.17 3.93
C LEU A 78 -4.48 -6.22 4.09
N LEU A 79 -4.98 -5.50 5.08
CA LEU A 79 -6.41 -5.35 5.31
C LEU A 79 -6.83 -3.91 4.98
N CYS A 80 -7.97 -3.76 4.35
CA CYS A 80 -8.60 -2.46 4.13
C CYS A 80 -9.98 -2.48 4.77
N ASN A 81 -10.17 -1.63 5.76
CA ASN A 81 -11.42 -1.58 6.54
C ASN A 81 -11.79 -2.96 7.10
N GLY A 82 -10.78 -3.69 7.57
CA GLY A 82 -10.97 -5.01 8.17
C GLY A 82 -11.10 -6.18 7.18
N VAL A 83 -11.08 -5.89 5.88
CA VAL A 83 -11.24 -6.92 4.84
C VAL A 83 -9.90 -7.19 4.17
N PRO A 84 -9.47 -8.46 4.06
CA PRO A 84 -8.23 -8.78 3.37
C PRO A 84 -8.27 -8.35 1.91
N VAL A 85 -7.16 -7.76 1.45
CA VAL A 85 -7.00 -7.37 0.06
C VAL A 85 -6.56 -8.62 -0.72
N GLY A 86 -7.36 -9.00 -1.70
CA GLY A 86 -7.13 -10.20 -2.50
C GLY A 86 -6.79 -9.89 -3.96
N PRO A 87 -6.93 -10.89 -4.84
CA PRO A 87 -6.55 -10.76 -6.24
C PRO A 87 -7.43 -9.81 -7.06
N GLU A 88 -8.57 -9.37 -6.52
CA GLU A 88 -9.48 -8.44 -7.21
C GLU A 88 -8.82 -7.12 -7.59
N ILE A 89 -7.72 -6.77 -6.95
CA ILE A 89 -6.98 -5.54 -7.27
C ILE A 89 -6.02 -5.71 -8.46
N ARG A 90 -5.89 -6.93 -8.98
CA ARG A 90 -4.87 -7.26 -10.00
C ARG A 90 -5.37 -7.16 -11.44
N THR A 91 -6.54 -6.60 -11.68
CA THR A 91 -7.03 -6.39 -13.04
C THR A 91 -6.28 -5.25 -13.72
N GLU A 92 -6.24 -5.30 -15.05
CA GLU A 92 -5.59 -4.26 -15.84
C GLU A 92 -6.27 -2.91 -15.65
N GLU A 93 -7.59 -2.91 -15.58
CA GLU A 93 -8.39 -1.71 -15.36
C GLU A 93 -8.05 -1.05 -14.01
N VAL A 94 -7.99 -1.82 -12.94
CA VAL A 94 -7.61 -1.31 -11.61
C VAL A 94 -6.19 -0.76 -11.64
N GLY A 95 -5.28 -1.46 -12.30
CA GLY A 95 -3.89 -1.00 -12.43
C GLY A 95 -3.77 0.34 -13.15
N ARG A 96 -4.56 0.56 -14.19
CA ARG A 96 -4.56 1.82 -14.93
C ARG A 96 -5.07 2.97 -14.05
N LEU A 97 -6.17 2.75 -13.33
CA LEU A 97 -6.72 3.77 -12.45
C LEU A 97 -5.77 4.05 -11.29
N ALA A 98 -5.16 3.03 -10.73
CA ALA A 98 -4.16 3.19 -9.67
C ALA A 98 -2.98 4.06 -10.13
N SER A 99 -2.51 3.86 -11.36
CA SER A 99 -1.43 4.66 -11.93
C SER A 99 -1.83 6.14 -12.06
N ARG A 100 -3.07 6.41 -12.44
CA ARG A 100 -3.58 7.78 -12.51
C ARG A 100 -3.68 8.40 -11.13
N LEU A 101 -4.22 7.67 -10.16
CA LEU A 101 -4.34 8.15 -8.78
C LEU A 101 -2.99 8.38 -8.13
N ALA A 102 -1.98 7.64 -8.53
CA ALA A 102 -0.62 7.80 -8.02
C ALA A 102 0.01 9.14 -8.39
N THR A 103 -0.55 9.86 -9.37
CA THR A 103 -0.09 11.21 -9.71
C THR A 103 -0.77 12.27 -8.84
N SER A 104 -1.82 11.91 -8.10
CA SER A 104 -2.54 12.84 -7.22
C SER A 104 -1.78 13.05 -5.91
N THR A 105 -1.48 14.31 -5.60
CA THR A 105 -0.85 14.67 -4.32
C THR A 105 -1.74 14.27 -3.14
N VAL A 106 -3.04 14.44 -3.29
CA VAL A 106 -4.03 14.10 -2.25
C VAL A 106 -3.95 12.61 -1.89
N VAL A 107 -3.99 11.75 -2.90
CA VAL A 107 -3.91 10.30 -2.69
C VAL A 107 -2.56 9.90 -2.12
N ARG A 108 -1.49 10.45 -2.67
CA ARG A 108 -0.12 10.15 -2.20
C ARG A 108 0.07 10.53 -0.75
N ASP A 109 -0.42 11.70 -0.34
CA ASP A 109 -0.29 12.17 1.04
C ASP A 109 -1.09 11.30 2.00
N CYS A 110 -2.31 10.93 1.63
CA CYS A 110 -3.12 10.02 2.44
C CYS A 110 -2.44 8.66 2.63
N LEU A 111 -1.85 8.12 1.56
CA LEU A 111 -1.16 6.83 1.64
C LEU A 111 0.16 6.92 2.40
N LYS A 112 0.86 8.04 2.31
CA LYS A 112 2.05 8.25 3.13
C LYS A 112 1.73 8.19 4.62
N GLU A 113 0.65 8.85 5.04
CA GLU A 113 0.22 8.80 6.42
C GLU A 113 -0.14 7.38 6.85
N ALA A 114 -0.87 6.66 6.00
CA ALA A 114 -1.22 5.27 6.27
C ALA A 114 0.03 4.40 6.41
N GLN A 115 1.01 4.59 5.53
CA GLN A 115 2.27 3.85 5.58
C GLN A 115 3.06 4.14 6.85
N ARG A 116 3.11 5.40 7.28
CA ARG A 116 3.77 5.78 8.53
C ARG A 116 3.13 5.07 9.72
N SER A 117 1.80 5.06 9.75
CA SER A 117 1.06 4.38 10.81
C SER A 117 1.35 2.88 10.82
N LEU A 118 1.36 2.26 9.63
CA LEU A 118 1.68 0.83 9.51
C LEU A 118 3.11 0.51 9.92
N GLY A 119 4.02 1.48 9.78
CA GLY A 119 5.44 1.30 10.07
C GLY A 119 5.86 1.55 11.51
N GLU A 120 4.93 1.90 12.40
CA GLU A 120 5.28 2.22 13.80
C GLU A 120 6.05 1.11 14.52
N SER A 121 5.77 -0.15 14.20
CA SER A 121 6.45 -1.31 14.80
C SER A 121 7.46 -1.95 13.87
N GLY A 122 7.92 -1.23 12.86
CA GLY A 122 8.82 -1.75 11.85
C GLY A 122 8.08 -2.23 10.61
N LEU A 123 8.72 -2.11 9.46
CA LEU A 123 8.08 -2.40 8.19
C LEU A 123 9.12 -2.55 7.08
N VAL A 124 8.92 -3.52 6.19
CA VAL A 124 9.61 -3.56 4.91
C VAL A 124 8.59 -3.19 3.85
N ALA A 125 8.75 -2.02 3.23
CA ALA A 125 7.85 -1.53 2.20
C ALA A 125 8.50 -1.64 0.83
N GLU A 126 7.75 -2.07 -0.15
CA GLU A 126 8.19 -2.25 -1.52
C GLU A 126 7.32 -1.43 -2.46
N GLY A 127 7.95 -0.72 -3.41
CA GLY A 127 7.21 0.09 -4.36
C GLY A 127 8.06 0.55 -5.53
N ARG A 128 7.49 1.45 -6.33
CA ARG A 128 8.17 2.05 -7.49
C ARG A 128 8.26 3.53 -7.34
#